data_df85765de004696c6e93dd586e48ef74
#
_entry.id   df85765de004696c6e93dd586e48ef74
#
_cell.length_a   1.000
_cell.length_b   1.000
_cell.length_c   1.000
_cell.angle_alpha   90.00
_cell.angle_beta   90.00
_cell.angle_gamma   90.00
#
_symmetry.space_group_name_H-M   'P 1'
#
loop_
_entity.id
_entity.type
_entity.pdbx_description
1 polymer ?
#
loop_
_entity_poly.entity_id
_entity_poly.type
_entity_poly.pdbx_seq_one_letter_code
_entity_poly.pdbx_strand_id
1 'polypeptide(L)'
;MEKIISRNRAGWVFFIFVFLLVIGTLFVVTKTPYNFSFDPLPQKIHAIKLGNHITFSGENVPVEYFDVAERLDRELLLNTYQHSSTILNLKLCRRFFPTIEQIFREEGVPEDLKYLAIAESSLRNAVSSSGAKGFWQFRELAASEFGLEINDFIDERNHFEKSTRAAAKYLTKLNSRFGSWTLAAAAYNMGPTALQSAMNEQKENNYYDLNLSEETNRYVFRILAIKEIMKDPERFGYFLTEDDLYEPLNKYEIVEVDSTLNSLADFAHQNNITYRQLKLYNPWLLKSNLPVKPGRIYKISIPK
;
A
#
# COMPACT_ATOMS: atom_id res chain seq x y z
N MET A 1 3.03 -76.73 36.73
CA MET A 1 2.86 -75.27 37.03
C MET A 1 3.86 -74.38 36.27
N GLU A 2 4.90 -74.87 35.66
CA GLU A 2 5.93 -74.03 34.98
C GLU A 2 5.59 -73.56 33.54
N LYS A 3 4.65 -74.17 32.84
CA LYS A 3 4.33 -73.81 31.46
C LYS A 3 3.40 -72.59 31.29
N ILE A 4 2.73 -72.11 32.34
CA ILE A 4 1.82 -70.96 32.28
C ILE A 4 2.55 -69.61 32.49
N ILE A 5 3.68 -69.62 33.22
CA ILE A 5 4.44 -68.41 33.55
C ILE A 5 5.31 -67.93 32.37
N SER A 6 5.73 -68.83 31.47
CA SER A 6 6.57 -68.44 30.31
C SER A 6 5.77 -67.73 29.18
N ARG A 7 4.47 -68.04 29.07
CA ARG A 7 3.60 -67.45 28.02
C ARG A 7 3.24 -65.99 28.28
N ASN A 8 3.18 -65.57 29.54
CA ASN A 8 2.90 -64.19 29.89
C ASN A 8 4.13 -63.27 29.73
N ARG A 9 5.35 -63.76 29.93
CA ARG A 9 6.55 -62.97 29.75
C ARG A 9 6.80 -62.57 28.31
N ALA A 10 6.56 -63.46 27.36
CA ALA A 10 6.72 -63.13 25.94
C ALA A 10 5.68 -62.06 25.44
N GLY A 11 4.45 -62.11 25.97
CA GLY A 11 3.42 -61.12 25.69
C GLY A 11 3.77 -59.73 26.24
N TRP A 12 4.31 -59.67 27.48
CA TRP A 12 4.73 -58.39 28.05
C TRP A 12 5.95 -57.79 27.37
N VAL A 13 6.91 -58.59 26.94
CA VAL A 13 8.06 -58.15 26.17
C VAL A 13 7.64 -57.59 24.81
N PHE A 14 6.67 -58.25 24.14
CA PHE A 14 6.12 -57.76 22.88
C PHE A 14 5.36 -56.43 23.04
N PHE A 15 4.53 -56.32 24.07
CA PHE A 15 3.83 -55.06 24.40
C PHE A 15 4.76 -53.92 24.72
N ILE A 16 5.84 -54.14 25.50
CA ILE A 16 6.87 -53.13 25.81
C ILE A 16 7.60 -52.71 24.53
N PHE A 17 7.89 -53.65 23.63
CA PHE A 17 8.60 -53.35 22.38
C PHE A 17 7.72 -52.54 21.41
N VAL A 18 6.43 -52.86 21.30
CA VAL A 18 5.43 -52.12 20.50
C VAL A 18 5.21 -50.73 21.10
N PHE A 19 5.14 -50.61 22.44
CA PHE A 19 4.99 -49.33 23.14
C PHE A 19 6.20 -48.44 22.98
N LEU A 20 7.43 -48.97 23.03
CA LEU A 20 8.67 -48.24 22.77
C LEU A 20 8.81 -47.86 21.30
N LEU A 21 8.31 -48.67 20.37
CA LEU A 21 8.30 -48.35 18.95
C LEU A 21 7.30 -47.23 18.63
N VAL A 22 6.11 -47.23 19.26
CA VAL A 22 5.08 -46.17 19.14
C VAL A 22 5.60 -44.86 19.79
N ILE A 23 6.24 -44.90 20.94
CA ILE A 23 6.86 -43.73 21.53
C ILE A 23 8.00 -43.21 20.67
N GLY A 24 8.85 -44.11 20.12
CA GLY A 24 9.94 -43.75 19.20
C GLY A 24 9.43 -43.06 17.93
N THR A 25 8.32 -43.58 17.35
CA THR A 25 7.70 -42.97 16.16
C THR A 25 6.99 -41.65 16.49
N LEU A 26 6.34 -41.51 17.66
CA LEU A 26 5.79 -40.24 18.12
C LEU A 26 6.89 -39.19 18.36
N PHE A 27 8.05 -39.57 18.90
CA PHE A 27 9.18 -38.66 19.07
C PHE A 27 9.86 -38.28 17.77
N VAL A 28 9.82 -39.12 16.73
CA VAL A 28 10.37 -38.82 15.41
C VAL A 28 9.44 -37.91 14.61
N VAL A 29 8.12 -38.03 14.79
CA VAL A 29 7.11 -37.17 14.09
C VAL A 29 7.05 -35.75 14.70
N THR A 30 7.50 -35.55 15.95
CA THR A 30 7.44 -34.23 16.61
C THR A 30 8.74 -33.41 16.46
N LYS A 31 9.74 -33.89 15.78
CA LYS A 31 10.97 -33.17 15.48
C LYS A 31 11.25 -33.15 13.99
N THR A 32 10.39 -32.52 13.22
CA THR A 32 10.92 -31.67 12.17
C THR A 32 11.41 -30.41 12.90
N PRO A 33 12.72 -30.17 13.04
CA PRO A 33 13.15 -28.84 13.36
C PRO A 33 12.62 -27.99 12.20
N TYR A 34 11.74 -27.07 12.50
CA TYR A 34 11.67 -25.87 11.70
C TYR A 34 13.08 -25.28 11.81
N ASN A 35 13.93 -25.68 10.89
CA ASN A 35 15.14 -24.97 10.62
C ASN A 35 14.70 -23.64 10.00
N PHE A 36 14.32 -22.70 10.86
CA PHE A 36 14.62 -21.33 10.53
C PHE A 36 16.13 -21.28 10.47
N SER A 37 16.72 -21.52 9.32
CA SER A 37 18.02 -20.98 9.02
C SER A 37 17.82 -19.48 9.01
N PHE A 38 17.97 -18.86 10.18
CA PHE A 38 18.37 -17.47 10.22
C PHE A 38 19.78 -17.49 9.60
N ASP A 39 19.87 -17.39 8.29
CA ASP A 39 21.04 -16.80 7.71
C ASP A 39 21.14 -15.43 8.38
N PRO A 40 22.19 -15.19 9.20
CA PRO A 40 22.40 -13.88 9.76
C PRO A 40 22.39 -12.95 8.56
N LEU A 41 21.42 -12.01 8.52
CA LEU A 41 21.34 -11.00 7.50
C LEU A 41 22.67 -10.24 7.52
N PRO A 42 23.66 -10.56 6.69
CA PRO A 42 24.82 -9.70 6.53
C PRO A 42 24.32 -8.53 5.69
N GLN A 43 23.73 -7.53 6.36
CA GLN A 43 23.44 -6.26 5.72
C GLN A 43 24.76 -5.60 5.36
N LYS A 44 25.21 -5.83 4.12
CA LYS A 44 26.24 -4.98 3.53
C LYS A 44 25.53 -3.67 3.17
N ILE A 45 25.82 -2.63 3.92
CA ILE A 45 25.35 -1.29 3.61
C ILE A 45 26.27 -0.72 2.53
N HIS A 46 25.71 -0.36 1.40
CA HIS A 46 26.40 0.24 0.27
C HIS A 46 25.85 1.63 -0.03
N ALA A 47 26.72 2.54 -0.46
CA ALA A 47 26.24 3.76 -1.11
C ALA A 47 25.52 3.37 -2.40
N ILE A 48 24.37 4.01 -2.64
CA ILE A 48 23.55 3.76 -3.82
C ILE A 48 24.15 4.54 -4.98
N LYS A 49 24.32 3.88 -6.12
CA LYS A 49 24.79 4.56 -7.33
C LYS A 49 23.59 5.06 -8.12
N LEU A 50 23.52 6.36 -8.34
CA LEU A 50 22.53 6.98 -9.22
C LEU A 50 22.72 6.51 -10.66
N GLY A 51 21.62 6.30 -11.37
CA GLY A 51 21.62 6.11 -12.82
C GLY A 51 21.85 7.43 -13.54
N ASN A 52 22.40 7.41 -14.75
CA ASN A 52 22.68 8.61 -15.54
C ASN A 52 21.43 9.15 -16.24
N HIS A 53 20.37 8.37 -16.37
CA HIS A 53 19.13 8.75 -17.02
C HIS A 53 17.95 8.39 -16.11
N ILE A 54 17.43 9.39 -15.42
CA ILE A 54 16.27 9.26 -14.57
C ILE A 54 15.17 10.14 -15.13
N THR A 55 13.97 9.60 -15.25
CA THR A 55 12.80 10.33 -15.73
C THR A 55 11.66 10.22 -14.74
N PHE A 56 10.79 11.21 -14.74
CA PHE A 56 9.53 11.20 -14.01
C PHE A 56 8.38 11.56 -14.93
N SER A 57 7.46 10.66 -15.16
CA SER A 57 6.30 10.87 -16.06
C SER A 57 6.70 11.35 -17.47
N GLY A 58 7.83 10.87 -17.99
CA GLY A 58 8.39 11.27 -19.29
C GLY A 58 9.24 12.53 -19.26
N GLU A 59 9.32 13.24 -18.14
CA GLU A 59 10.14 14.43 -17.93
C GLU A 59 11.55 14.03 -17.44
N ASN A 60 12.59 14.71 -17.94
CA ASN A 60 13.96 14.43 -17.52
C ASN A 60 14.23 14.96 -16.11
N VAL A 61 14.93 14.18 -15.28
CA VAL A 61 15.44 14.61 -13.99
C VAL A 61 16.91 15.01 -14.19
N PRO A 62 17.29 16.28 -14.01
CA PRO A 62 18.61 16.80 -14.38
C PRO A 62 19.66 16.41 -13.33
N VAL A 63 19.97 15.12 -13.21
CA VAL A 63 20.93 14.56 -12.25
C VAL A 63 22.40 14.94 -12.55
N GLU A 64 22.66 15.59 -13.67
CA GLU A 64 23.94 16.23 -13.98
C GLU A 64 24.25 17.43 -13.08
N TYR A 65 23.23 18.05 -12.47
CA TYR A 65 23.43 19.09 -11.47
C TYR A 65 23.65 18.45 -10.09
N PHE A 66 24.72 18.86 -9.43
CA PHE A 66 25.16 18.22 -8.18
C PHE A 66 24.10 18.25 -7.07
N ASP A 67 23.39 19.37 -6.93
CA ASP A 67 22.34 19.53 -5.90
C ASP A 67 21.13 18.64 -6.17
N VAL A 68 20.74 18.47 -7.44
CA VAL A 68 19.66 17.53 -7.84
C VAL A 68 20.07 16.09 -7.56
N ALA A 69 21.32 15.73 -7.90
CA ALA A 69 21.87 14.41 -7.62
C ALA A 69 21.93 14.12 -6.11
N GLU A 70 22.41 15.06 -5.29
CA GLU A 70 22.49 14.90 -3.83
C GLU A 70 21.11 14.81 -3.16
N ARG A 71 20.12 15.59 -3.62
CA ARG A 71 18.74 15.53 -3.14
C ARG A 71 18.11 14.16 -3.43
N LEU A 72 18.35 13.62 -4.63
CA LEU A 72 17.85 12.29 -5.00
C LEU A 72 18.59 11.20 -4.24
N ASP A 73 19.92 11.26 -4.11
CA ASP A 73 20.72 10.30 -3.35
C ASP A 73 20.25 10.21 -1.89
N ARG A 74 20.00 11.36 -1.26
CA ARG A 74 19.43 11.43 0.09
C ARG A 74 18.12 10.64 0.21
N GLU A 75 17.18 10.84 -0.70
CA GLU A 75 15.88 10.14 -0.63
C GLU A 75 16.01 8.66 -0.98
N LEU A 76 16.91 8.29 -1.88
CA LEU A 76 17.22 6.88 -2.16
C LEU A 76 17.78 6.19 -0.92
N LEU A 77 18.76 6.80 -0.24
CA LEU A 77 19.31 6.24 1.00
C LEU A 77 18.24 6.08 2.08
N LEU A 78 17.43 7.12 2.31
CA LEU A 78 16.39 7.07 3.34
C LEU A 78 15.35 5.99 3.05
N ASN A 79 14.85 5.88 1.82
CA ASN A 79 13.82 4.91 1.47
C ASN A 79 14.38 3.49 1.33
N THR A 80 15.62 3.33 0.85
CA THR A 80 16.25 2.01 0.75
C THR A 80 16.48 1.39 2.13
N TYR A 81 16.90 2.17 3.12
CA TYR A 81 17.24 1.62 4.44
C TYR A 81 16.08 1.64 5.46
N GLN A 82 14.88 2.04 5.04
CA GLN A 82 13.65 1.82 5.78
C GLN A 82 13.06 0.41 5.52
N HIS A 83 13.82 -0.63 5.80
CA HIS A 83 13.54 -2.00 5.37
C HIS A 83 12.10 -2.47 5.56
N SER A 84 11.53 -2.29 6.76
CA SER A 84 10.18 -2.74 7.07
C SER A 84 9.11 -2.03 6.24
N SER A 85 9.24 -0.71 6.08
CA SER A 85 8.31 0.09 5.26
C SER A 85 8.43 -0.29 3.79
N THR A 86 9.65 -0.43 3.28
CA THR A 86 9.91 -0.75 1.87
C THR A 86 9.41 -2.14 1.51
N ILE A 87 9.67 -3.17 2.34
CA ILE A 87 9.13 -4.52 2.13
C ILE A 87 7.60 -4.51 2.16
N LEU A 88 6.98 -3.81 3.12
CA LEU A 88 5.52 -3.72 3.19
C LEU A 88 4.93 -3.01 1.97
N ASN A 89 5.57 -1.95 1.47
CA ASN A 89 5.16 -1.27 0.25
C ASN A 89 5.26 -2.18 -0.97
N LEU A 90 6.36 -2.94 -1.14
CA LEU A 90 6.52 -3.92 -2.21
C LEU A 90 5.39 -4.97 -2.18
N LYS A 91 5.07 -5.51 -1.00
CA LYS A 91 3.96 -6.47 -0.83
C LYS A 91 2.60 -5.86 -1.19
N LEU A 92 2.36 -4.61 -0.84
CA LEU A 92 1.11 -3.90 -1.11
C LEU A 92 0.97 -3.43 -2.57
N CYS A 93 2.08 -3.19 -3.28
CA CYS A 93 2.07 -2.82 -4.69
C CYS A 93 1.29 -3.84 -5.54
N ARG A 94 1.50 -5.14 -5.34
CA ARG A 94 0.74 -6.19 -6.05
C ARG A 94 -0.77 -6.05 -5.86
N ARG A 95 -1.19 -5.68 -4.65
CA ARG A 95 -2.62 -5.53 -4.33
C ARG A 95 -3.27 -4.33 -4.99
N PHE A 96 -2.58 -3.19 -5.01
CA PHE A 96 -3.21 -1.91 -5.32
C PHE A 96 -2.80 -1.33 -6.68
N PHE A 97 -1.59 -1.57 -7.15
CA PHE A 97 -1.10 -0.98 -8.40
C PHE A 97 -1.92 -1.35 -9.63
N PRO A 98 -2.37 -2.60 -9.84
CA PRO A 98 -3.15 -2.92 -11.02
C PRO A 98 -4.39 -2.03 -11.20
N THR A 99 -5.10 -1.74 -10.10
CA THR A 99 -6.28 -0.86 -10.13
C THR A 99 -5.89 0.61 -10.33
N ILE A 100 -4.81 1.09 -9.68
CA ILE A 100 -4.32 2.46 -9.89
C ILE A 100 -3.89 2.67 -11.34
N GLU A 101 -3.13 1.76 -11.91
CA GLU A 101 -2.63 1.80 -13.29
C GLU A 101 -3.77 1.78 -14.30
N GLN A 102 -4.79 0.95 -14.07
CA GLN A 102 -5.99 0.95 -14.90
C GLN A 102 -6.69 2.31 -14.86
N ILE A 103 -6.97 2.85 -13.68
CA ILE A 103 -7.65 4.14 -13.52
C ILE A 103 -6.83 5.27 -14.12
N PHE A 104 -5.51 5.29 -13.90
CA PHE A 104 -4.62 6.32 -14.44
C PHE A 104 -4.59 6.29 -15.96
N ARG A 105 -4.58 5.10 -16.56
CA ARG A 105 -4.66 4.94 -18.01
C ARG A 105 -5.99 5.46 -18.56
N GLU A 106 -7.10 5.17 -17.90
CA GLU A 106 -8.44 5.65 -18.26
C GLU A 106 -8.55 7.18 -18.19
N GLU A 107 -7.87 7.81 -17.21
CA GLU A 107 -7.92 9.26 -16.98
C GLU A 107 -6.75 10.02 -17.64
N GLY A 108 -5.87 9.33 -18.38
CA GLY A 108 -4.73 9.94 -19.09
C GLY A 108 -3.60 10.43 -18.17
N VAL A 109 -3.46 9.85 -16.97
CA VAL A 109 -2.42 10.17 -16.00
C VAL A 109 -1.22 9.23 -16.22
N PRO A 110 0.03 9.74 -16.26
CA PRO A 110 1.22 8.91 -16.36
C PRO A 110 1.35 7.93 -15.18
N GLU A 111 1.78 6.73 -15.52
CA GLU A 111 1.86 5.61 -14.56
C GLU A 111 2.82 5.88 -13.39
N ASP A 112 3.89 6.65 -13.61
CA ASP A 112 4.84 7.01 -12.55
C ASP A 112 4.17 7.71 -11.34
N LEU A 113 3.05 8.39 -11.56
CA LEU A 113 2.33 9.07 -10.48
C LEU A 113 1.65 8.13 -9.49
N LYS A 114 1.58 6.81 -9.76
CA LYS A 114 1.11 5.80 -8.80
C LYS A 114 1.94 5.76 -7.51
N TYR A 115 3.22 6.11 -7.61
CA TYR A 115 4.14 6.13 -6.46
C TYR A 115 3.83 7.23 -5.45
N LEU A 116 3.00 8.25 -5.82
CA LEU A 116 2.47 9.22 -4.88
C LEU A 116 1.68 8.55 -3.75
N ALA A 117 0.88 7.51 -4.06
CA ALA A 117 0.10 6.80 -3.05
C ALA A 117 0.98 6.15 -1.98
N ILE A 118 2.20 5.73 -2.35
CA ILE A 118 3.19 5.25 -1.38
C ILE A 118 3.75 6.42 -0.56
N ALA A 119 4.14 7.50 -1.21
CA ALA A 119 4.71 8.68 -0.55
C ALA A 119 3.72 9.32 0.44
N GLU A 120 2.42 9.32 0.13
CA GLU A 120 1.35 9.87 0.95
C GLU A 120 0.96 8.99 2.14
N SER A 121 0.80 7.70 1.92
CA SER A 121 0.16 6.82 2.91
C SER A 121 0.77 5.43 3.05
N SER A 122 1.82 5.11 2.30
CA SER A 122 2.32 3.73 2.16
C SER A 122 1.19 2.76 1.76
N LEU A 123 0.34 3.16 0.82
CA LEU A 123 -0.82 2.39 0.32
C LEU A 123 -1.79 1.96 1.43
N ARG A 124 -2.08 2.84 2.41
CA ARG A 124 -2.99 2.56 3.53
C ARG A 124 -4.00 3.68 3.72
N ASN A 125 -5.10 3.35 4.39
CA ASN A 125 -6.05 4.36 4.86
C ASN A 125 -5.47 5.06 6.11
N ALA A 126 -4.58 6.02 5.90
CA ALA A 126 -3.95 6.80 6.95
C ALA A 126 -4.70 8.09 7.24
N VAL A 127 -4.46 8.67 8.42
CA VAL A 127 -4.94 9.98 8.83
C VAL A 127 -3.75 10.80 9.27
N SER A 128 -3.52 11.96 8.66
CA SER A 128 -2.46 12.87 9.05
C SER A 128 -2.88 13.76 10.23
N SER A 129 -1.90 14.37 10.89
CA SER A 129 -2.14 15.38 11.94
C SER A 129 -2.91 16.61 11.45
N SER A 130 -2.83 16.91 10.15
CA SER A 130 -3.54 18.01 9.50
C SER A 130 -4.93 17.64 8.96
N GLY A 131 -5.41 16.40 9.22
CA GLY A 131 -6.72 15.91 8.81
C GLY A 131 -6.81 15.41 7.35
N ALA A 132 -5.69 15.26 6.65
CA ALA A 132 -5.67 14.55 5.38
C ALA A 132 -5.91 13.05 5.61
N LYS A 133 -6.61 12.37 4.67
CA LYS A 133 -7.09 11.01 4.92
C LYS A 133 -7.07 10.15 3.66
N GLY A 134 -6.95 8.83 3.89
CA GLY A 134 -7.04 7.80 2.88
C GLY A 134 -5.71 7.54 2.16
N PHE A 135 -5.77 6.75 1.08
CA PHE A 135 -4.61 6.37 0.27
C PHE A 135 -3.89 7.58 -0.33
N TRP A 136 -4.66 8.60 -0.74
CA TRP A 136 -4.19 9.78 -1.46
C TRP A 136 -4.09 11.01 -0.58
N GLN A 137 -4.29 10.88 0.72
CA GLN A 137 -4.20 11.96 1.72
C GLN A 137 -4.97 13.23 1.33
N PHE A 138 -6.18 13.07 0.84
CA PHE A 138 -7.04 14.20 0.53
C PHE A 138 -7.43 14.97 1.79
N ARG A 139 -7.33 16.29 1.74
CA ARG A 139 -8.04 17.18 2.67
C ARG A 139 -9.51 17.27 2.27
N GLU A 140 -10.40 17.50 3.22
CA GLU A 140 -11.85 17.42 3.02
C GLU A 140 -12.35 18.31 1.88
N LEU A 141 -11.89 19.57 1.83
CA LEU A 141 -12.30 20.51 0.77
C LEU A 141 -11.92 20.00 -0.62
N ALA A 142 -10.67 19.54 -0.77
CA ALA A 142 -10.21 18.99 -2.05
C ALA A 142 -10.95 17.70 -2.40
N ALA A 143 -11.19 16.82 -1.44
CA ALA A 143 -11.95 15.59 -1.65
C ALA A 143 -13.37 15.87 -2.18
N SER A 144 -14.07 16.83 -1.57
CA SER A 144 -15.42 17.23 -1.99
C SER A 144 -15.43 17.88 -3.37
N GLU A 145 -14.40 18.68 -3.72
CA GLU A 145 -14.25 19.28 -5.06
C GLU A 145 -14.17 18.22 -6.16
N PHE A 146 -13.54 17.07 -5.87
CA PHE A 146 -13.40 15.95 -6.81
C PHE A 146 -14.47 14.86 -6.62
N GLY A 147 -15.57 15.17 -5.92
CA GLY A 147 -16.79 14.37 -5.87
C GLY A 147 -16.78 13.24 -4.84
N LEU A 148 -15.87 13.28 -3.86
CA LEU A 148 -15.88 12.32 -2.75
C LEU A 148 -16.89 12.74 -1.68
N GLU A 149 -17.78 11.82 -1.30
CA GLU A 149 -18.76 12.04 -0.24
C GLU A 149 -18.11 11.88 1.14
N ILE A 150 -18.31 12.89 1.99
CA ILE A 150 -17.82 12.90 3.37
C ILE A 150 -18.95 13.37 4.28
N ASN A 151 -19.29 12.54 5.25
CA ASN A 151 -20.26 12.84 6.33
C ASN A 151 -19.98 11.95 7.55
N ASP A 152 -20.85 12.00 8.57
CA ASP A 152 -20.67 11.22 9.81
C ASP A 152 -20.65 9.70 9.61
N PHE A 153 -21.25 9.19 8.54
CA PHE A 153 -21.40 7.77 8.26
C PHE A 153 -20.44 7.26 7.18
N ILE A 154 -20.01 8.16 6.30
CA ILE A 154 -19.27 7.85 5.08
C ILE A 154 -18.08 8.79 4.95
N ASP A 155 -16.93 8.22 4.54
CA ASP A 155 -15.77 8.98 4.13
C ASP A 155 -15.12 8.31 2.92
N GLU A 156 -15.46 8.76 1.72
CA GLU A 156 -15.00 8.16 0.46
C GLU A 156 -13.53 8.43 0.15
N ARG A 157 -12.81 9.21 0.98
CA ARG A 157 -11.34 9.27 0.94
C ARG A 157 -10.72 7.91 1.26
N ASN A 158 -11.44 7.06 2.01
CA ASN A 158 -11.08 5.68 2.31
C ASN A 158 -11.56 4.68 1.24
N HIS A 159 -12.38 5.10 0.28
CA HIS A 159 -12.82 4.24 -0.81
C HIS A 159 -11.76 4.22 -1.90
N PHE A 160 -11.05 3.10 -2.02
CA PHE A 160 -9.85 3.00 -2.85
C PHE A 160 -10.06 3.46 -4.29
N GLU A 161 -11.02 2.90 -5.02
CA GLU A 161 -11.25 3.24 -6.43
C GLU A 161 -11.74 4.69 -6.62
N LYS A 162 -12.70 5.14 -5.79
CA LYS A 162 -13.23 6.51 -5.89
C LYS A 162 -12.16 7.56 -5.59
N SER A 163 -11.37 7.34 -4.52
CA SER A 163 -10.30 8.27 -4.17
C SER A 163 -9.17 8.25 -5.21
N THR A 164 -8.91 7.12 -5.86
CA THR A 164 -7.94 7.03 -6.97
C THR A 164 -8.41 7.81 -8.20
N ARG A 165 -9.69 7.71 -8.57
CA ARG A 165 -10.26 8.54 -9.66
C ARG A 165 -10.24 10.03 -9.32
N ALA A 166 -10.54 10.38 -8.07
CA ALA A 166 -10.43 11.76 -7.61
C ALA A 166 -9.00 12.28 -7.69
N ALA A 167 -8.00 11.46 -7.28
CA ALA A 167 -6.58 11.81 -7.38
C ALA A 167 -6.13 11.97 -8.84
N ALA A 168 -6.55 11.09 -9.73
CA ALA A 168 -6.26 11.21 -11.16
C ALA A 168 -6.78 12.54 -11.75
N LYS A 169 -8.04 12.88 -11.47
CA LYS A 169 -8.64 14.16 -11.91
C LYS A 169 -7.93 15.37 -11.31
N TYR A 170 -7.54 15.30 -10.05
CA TYR A 170 -6.79 16.38 -9.41
C TYR A 170 -5.41 16.56 -10.04
N LEU A 171 -4.67 15.49 -10.26
CA LEU A 171 -3.36 15.52 -10.92
C LEU A 171 -3.47 16.07 -12.35
N THR A 172 -4.47 15.67 -13.11
CA THR A 172 -4.75 16.21 -14.45
C THR A 172 -5.03 17.71 -14.41
N LYS A 173 -5.84 18.19 -13.44
CA LYS A 173 -6.10 19.62 -13.24
C LYS A 173 -4.82 20.38 -12.91
N LEU A 174 -3.95 19.82 -12.05
CA LEU A 174 -2.67 20.42 -11.70
C LEU A 174 -1.72 20.45 -12.90
N ASN A 175 -1.63 19.36 -13.66
CA ASN A 175 -0.82 19.32 -14.88
C ASN A 175 -1.29 20.34 -15.93
N SER A 176 -2.59 20.48 -16.11
CA SER A 176 -3.17 21.48 -17.01
C SER A 176 -2.83 22.92 -16.59
N ARG A 177 -2.65 23.15 -15.28
CA ARG A 177 -2.28 24.47 -14.75
C ARG A 177 -0.79 24.78 -14.89
N PHE A 178 0.07 23.79 -14.63
CA PHE A 178 1.51 24.01 -14.51
C PHE A 178 2.32 23.53 -15.73
N GLY A 179 1.71 22.73 -16.62
CA GLY A 179 2.35 22.24 -17.85
C GLY A 179 3.41 21.16 -17.61
N SER A 180 3.56 20.66 -16.40
CA SER A 180 4.56 19.66 -16.02
C SER A 180 3.99 18.73 -14.95
N TRP A 181 4.24 17.42 -15.09
CA TRP A 181 3.86 16.42 -14.11
C TRP A 181 4.70 16.52 -12.82
N THR A 182 5.95 16.94 -12.94
CA THR A 182 6.83 17.22 -11.79
C THR A 182 6.28 18.37 -10.95
N LEU A 183 5.90 19.49 -11.59
CA LEU A 183 5.25 20.60 -10.92
C LEU A 183 3.85 20.23 -10.40
N ALA A 184 3.10 19.37 -11.11
CA ALA A 184 1.81 18.87 -10.62
C ALA A 184 1.97 18.07 -9.34
N ALA A 185 2.99 17.20 -9.24
CA ALA A 185 3.31 16.47 -8.01
C ALA A 185 3.71 17.42 -6.87
N ALA A 186 4.52 18.43 -7.13
CA ALA A 186 4.85 19.45 -6.13
C ALA A 186 3.62 20.24 -5.67
N ALA A 187 2.73 20.61 -6.61
CA ALA A 187 1.47 21.30 -6.31
C ALA A 187 0.49 20.44 -5.52
N TYR A 188 0.49 19.12 -5.74
CA TYR A 188 -0.30 18.17 -4.96
C TYR A 188 0.08 18.23 -3.47
N ASN A 189 1.38 18.30 -3.18
CA ASN A 189 1.90 18.34 -1.80
C ASN A 189 1.66 19.69 -1.12
N MET A 190 2.14 20.81 -1.71
CA MET A 190 2.12 22.11 -1.06
C MET A 190 0.88 22.98 -1.36
N GLY A 191 0.06 22.53 -2.29
CA GLY A 191 -1.09 23.28 -2.79
C GLY A 191 -0.72 24.19 -3.99
N PRO A 192 -1.65 24.26 -4.99
CA PRO A 192 -1.37 24.96 -6.26
C PRO A 192 -1.18 26.48 -6.11
N THR A 193 -1.80 27.10 -5.13
CA THR A 193 -1.65 28.54 -4.89
C THR A 193 -0.27 28.86 -4.33
N ALA A 194 0.22 28.06 -3.38
CA ALA A 194 1.54 28.26 -2.79
C ALA A 194 2.66 28.02 -3.81
N LEU A 195 2.54 26.97 -4.63
CA LEU A 195 3.50 26.73 -5.72
C LEU A 195 3.53 27.89 -6.72
N GLN A 196 2.37 28.36 -7.17
CA GLN A 196 2.30 29.48 -8.10
C GLN A 196 2.93 30.75 -7.52
N SER A 197 2.73 31.02 -6.22
CA SER A 197 3.35 32.17 -5.54
C SER A 197 4.87 32.06 -5.54
N ALA A 198 5.41 30.88 -5.20
CA ALA A 198 6.85 30.63 -5.21
C ALA A 198 7.45 30.77 -6.61
N MET A 199 6.80 30.23 -7.64
CA MET A 199 7.23 30.38 -9.04
C MET A 199 7.30 31.86 -9.47
N ASN A 200 6.29 32.64 -9.11
CA ASN A 200 6.22 34.07 -9.46
C ASN A 200 7.29 34.89 -8.72
N GLU A 201 7.49 34.63 -7.43
CA GLU A 201 8.47 35.32 -6.59
C GLU A 201 9.90 35.02 -7.04
N GLN A 202 10.20 33.74 -7.31
CA GLN A 202 11.53 33.30 -7.70
C GLN A 202 11.79 33.44 -9.20
N LYS A 203 10.74 33.68 -10.01
CA LYS A 203 10.79 33.80 -11.47
C LYS A 203 11.30 32.53 -12.16
N GLU A 204 11.01 31.39 -11.54
CA GLU A 204 11.38 30.06 -12.03
C GLU A 204 10.11 29.26 -12.43
N ASN A 205 10.26 28.43 -13.45
CA ASN A 205 9.18 27.60 -13.99
C ASN A 205 9.50 26.10 -14.02
N ASN A 206 10.60 25.72 -13.41
CA ASN A 206 11.05 24.34 -13.29
C ASN A 206 11.18 23.98 -11.79
N TYR A 207 10.64 22.82 -11.40
CA TYR A 207 10.70 22.36 -10.02
C TYR A 207 12.11 22.30 -9.44
N TYR A 208 13.09 21.88 -10.24
CA TYR A 208 14.46 21.67 -9.80
C TYR A 208 15.19 22.97 -9.46
N ASP A 209 14.74 24.09 -10.03
CA ASP A 209 15.29 25.44 -9.82
C ASP A 209 14.59 26.20 -8.69
N LEU A 210 13.45 25.68 -8.20
CA LEU A 210 12.69 26.29 -7.11
C LEU A 210 13.28 25.96 -5.73
N ASN A 211 13.35 26.97 -4.87
CA ASN A 211 13.63 26.82 -3.44
C ASN A 211 12.30 26.81 -2.66
N LEU A 212 11.80 25.63 -2.36
CA LEU A 212 10.53 25.41 -1.68
C LEU A 212 10.74 25.07 -0.19
N SER A 213 9.65 24.74 0.52
CA SER A 213 9.77 24.18 1.87
C SER A 213 10.55 22.86 1.86
N GLU A 214 11.22 22.52 2.97
CA GLU A 214 11.98 21.26 3.04
C GLU A 214 11.13 20.04 2.65
N GLU A 215 9.87 20.00 3.09
CA GLU A 215 8.95 18.93 2.74
C GLU A 215 8.72 18.82 1.24
N THR A 216 8.39 19.93 0.57
CA THR A 216 8.12 19.93 -0.87
C THR A 216 9.39 19.77 -1.70
N ASN A 217 10.51 20.34 -1.25
CA ASN A 217 11.82 20.11 -1.86
C ASN A 217 12.24 18.64 -1.87
N ARG A 218 11.77 17.85 -0.92
CA ARG A 218 12.04 16.40 -0.82
C ARG A 218 10.98 15.56 -1.51
N TYR A 219 9.77 16.08 -1.68
CA TYR A 219 8.60 15.29 -2.04
C TYR A 219 8.74 14.57 -3.38
N VAL A 220 9.09 15.30 -4.44
CA VAL A 220 9.28 14.69 -5.77
C VAL A 220 10.45 13.71 -5.77
N PHE A 221 11.55 14.02 -5.10
CA PHE A 221 12.69 13.12 -4.98
C PHE A 221 12.36 11.87 -4.18
N ARG A 222 11.48 11.97 -3.17
CA ARG A 222 10.94 10.80 -2.45
C ARG A 222 10.14 9.90 -3.39
N ILE A 223 9.27 10.48 -4.23
CA ILE A 223 8.51 9.71 -5.22
C ILE A 223 9.44 9.04 -6.21
N LEU A 224 10.45 9.73 -6.69
CA LEU A 224 11.49 9.18 -7.58
C LEU A 224 12.26 8.03 -6.91
N ALA A 225 12.68 8.20 -5.66
CA ALA A 225 13.38 7.16 -4.91
C ALA A 225 12.49 5.91 -4.74
N ILE A 226 11.23 6.10 -4.36
CA ILE A 226 10.25 5.03 -4.25
C ILE A 226 10.07 4.33 -5.61
N LYS A 227 9.92 5.10 -6.70
CA LYS A 227 9.82 4.56 -8.06
C LYS A 227 11.01 3.66 -8.41
N GLU A 228 12.23 4.14 -8.22
CA GLU A 228 13.45 3.39 -8.56
C GLU A 228 13.53 2.08 -7.75
N ILE A 229 13.23 2.13 -6.45
CA ILE A 229 13.24 0.95 -5.58
C ILE A 229 12.14 -0.05 -5.95
N MET A 230 10.91 0.42 -6.18
CA MET A 230 9.79 -0.47 -6.51
C MET A 230 9.93 -1.10 -7.90
N LYS A 231 10.63 -0.43 -8.81
CA LYS A 231 10.84 -0.88 -10.19
C LYS A 231 11.91 -1.97 -10.31
N ASP A 232 12.94 -1.90 -9.47
CA ASP A 232 14.05 -2.86 -9.46
C ASP A 232 14.49 -3.11 -7.99
N PRO A 233 13.66 -3.82 -7.20
CA PRO A 233 13.91 -4.00 -5.77
C PRO A 233 15.19 -4.79 -5.47
N GLU A 234 15.58 -5.73 -6.32
CA GLU A 234 16.78 -6.53 -6.14
C GLU A 234 18.05 -5.68 -6.16
N ARG A 235 18.10 -4.65 -7.00
CA ARG A 235 19.21 -3.68 -7.06
C ARG A 235 19.40 -2.96 -5.71
N PHE A 236 18.34 -2.83 -4.93
CA PHE A 236 18.34 -2.19 -3.62
C PHE A 236 18.37 -3.19 -2.45
N GLY A 237 18.60 -4.48 -2.75
CA GLY A 237 18.77 -5.53 -1.75
C GLY A 237 17.46 -6.14 -1.22
N TYR A 238 16.36 -5.98 -1.95
CA TYR A 238 15.06 -6.54 -1.61
C TYR A 238 14.73 -7.73 -2.50
N PHE A 239 14.71 -8.92 -1.94
CA PHE A 239 14.42 -10.17 -2.63
C PHE A 239 13.07 -10.70 -2.13
N LEU A 240 12.05 -10.63 -2.98
CA LEU A 240 10.70 -11.12 -2.70
C LEU A 240 10.29 -12.10 -3.80
N THR A 241 9.64 -13.17 -3.39
CA THR A 241 9.00 -14.12 -4.30
C THR A 241 7.52 -13.75 -4.48
N GLU A 242 6.86 -14.36 -5.46
CA GLU A 242 5.41 -14.16 -5.67
C GLU A 242 4.58 -14.49 -4.42
N ASP A 243 4.98 -15.51 -3.64
CA ASP A 243 4.30 -15.92 -2.41
C ASP A 243 4.44 -14.90 -1.26
N ASP A 244 5.44 -14.02 -1.34
CA ASP A 244 5.63 -12.95 -0.36
C ASP A 244 4.66 -11.79 -0.56
N LEU A 245 4.07 -11.65 -1.75
CA LEU A 245 3.27 -10.49 -2.14
C LEU A 245 1.81 -10.63 -1.66
N TYR A 246 1.16 -9.51 -1.39
CA TYR A 246 -0.23 -9.52 -0.96
C TYR A 246 -1.19 -9.58 -2.15
N GLU A 247 -2.04 -10.60 -2.18
CA GLU A 247 -3.04 -10.79 -3.22
C GLU A 247 -4.02 -9.60 -3.34
N PRO A 248 -4.45 -9.27 -4.58
CA PRO A 248 -5.51 -8.28 -4.81
C PRO A 248 -6.81 -8.64 -4.10
N LEU A 249 -7.50 -7.64 -3.55
CA LEU A 249 -8.85 -7.80 -2.99
C LEU A 249 -9.93 -7.69 -4.09
N ASN A 250 -9.81 -8.51 -5.14
CA ASN A 250 -10.66 -8.45 -6.34
C ASN A 250 -11.72 -9.56 -6.41
N LYS A 251 -11.78 -10.46 -5.41
CA LYS A 251 -12.79 -11.52 -5.31
C LYS A 251 -13.95 -11.05 -4.46
N TYR A 252 -14.79 -10.20 -5.04
CA TYR A 252 -16.00 -9.68 -4.40
C TYR A 252 -17.13 -9.53 -5.43
N GLU A 253 -18.34 -9.38 -4.92
CA GLU A 253 -19.49 -8.92 -5.70
C GLU A 253 -19.96 -7.57 -5.15
N ILE A 254 -20.70 -6.83 -5.99
CA ILE A 254 -21.29 -5.55 -5.59
C ILE A 254 -22.76 -5.77 -5.23
N VAL A 255 -23.12 -5.38 -4.02
CA VAL A 255 -24.51 -5.28 -3.58
C VAL A 255 -24.93 -3.81 -3.60
N GLU A 256 -25.99 -3.51 -4.35
CA GLU A 256 -26.59 -2.17 -4.38
C GLU A 256 -27.56 -2.01 -3.21
N VAL A 257 -27.38 -0.95 -2.44
CA VAL A 257 -28.16 -0.63 -1.25
C VAL A 257 -28.86 0.71 -1.47
N ASP A 258 -30.18 0.70 -1.57
CA ASP A 258 -31.07 1.85 -1.79
C ASP A 258 -31.92 2.22 -0.57
N SER A 259 -31.81 1.43 0.49
CA SER A 259 -32.56 1.59 1.75
C SER A 259 -31.62 1.61 2.95
N THR A 260 -32.07 2.27 4.04
CA THR A 260 -31.26 2.43 5.26
C THR A 260 -30.93 1.07 5.88
N LEU A 261 -29.64 0.83 6.13
CA LEU A 261 -29.14 -0.29 6.89
C LEU A 261 -28.98 0.11 8.36
N ASN A 262 -29.87 -0.35 9.22
CA ASN A 262 -29.82 -0.04 10.66
C ASN A 262 -28.65 -0.76 11.37
N SER A 263 -28.19 -1.90 10.81
CA SER A 263 -27.08 -2.68 11.34
C SER A 263 -26.25 -3.22 10.19
N LEU A 264 -25.00 -2.75 10.07
CA LEU A 264 -24.04 -3.30 9.12
C LEU A 264 -23.56 -4.70 9.54
N ALA A 265 -23.69 -5.09 10.82
CA ALA A 265 -23.38 -6.43 11.27
C ALA A 265 -24.42 -7.43 10.77
N ASP A 266 -25.73 -7.08 10.88
CA ASP A 266 -26.80 -7.93 10.35
C ASP A 266 -26.72 -8.05 8.82
N PHE A 267 -26.44 -6.94 8.14
CA PHE A 267 -26.20 -6.93 6.69
C PHE A 267 -25.04 -7.84 6.30
N ALA A 268 -23.93 -7.80 7.04
CA ALA A 268 -22.79 -8.69 6.78
C ALA A 268 -23.18 -10.18 6.94
N HIS A 269 -23.89 -10.52 8.03
CA HIS A 269 -24.34 -11.89 8.28
C HIS A 269 -25.36 -12.39 7.26
N GLN A 270 -26.26 -11.53 6.79
CA GLN A 270 -27.21 -11.85 5.70
C GLN A 270 -26.49 -12.20 4.39
N ASN A 271 -25.28 -11.64 4.18
CA ASN A 271 -24.42 -11.93 3.03
C ASN A 271 -23.34 -13.00 3.34
N ASN A 272 -23.49 -13.77 4.43
CA ASN A 272 -22.60 -14.86 4.86
C ASN A 272 -21.14 -14.43 5.09
N ILE A 273 -20.90 -13.17 5.47
CA ILE A 273 -19.58 -12.63 5.83
C ILE A 273 -19.56 -12.09 7.25
N THR A 274 -18.38 -11.93 7.81
CA THR A 274 -18.21 -11.25 9.10
C THR A 274 -18.26 -9.72 8.94
N TYR A 275 -18.66 -9.01 10.00
CA TYR A 275 -18.59 -7.55 10.06
C TYR A 275 -17.17 -7.02 9.76
N ARG A 276 -16.13 -7.74 10.23
CA ARG A 276 -14.73 -7.40 9.93
C ARG A 276 -14.43 -7.48 8.42
N GLN A 277 -14.89 -8.51 7.74
CA GLN A 277 -14.73 -8.64 6.28
C GLN A 277 -15.46 -7.51 5.54
N LEU A 278 -16.71 -7.21 5.94
CA LEU A 278 -17.45 -6.08 5.38
C LEU A 278 -16.65 -4.77 5.48
N LYS A 279 -16.11 -4.47 6.66
CA LYS A 279 -15.32 -3.24 6.91
C LYS A 279 -13.99 -3.23 6.18
N LEU A 280 -13.36 -4.39 5.98
CA LEU A 280 -12.11 -4.52 5.23
C LEU A 280 -12.29 -4.14 3.75
N TYR A 281 -13.39 -4.60 3.14
CA TYR A 281 -13.70 -4.31 1.73
C TYR A 281 -14.39 -2.95 1.54
N ASN A 282 -14.98 -2.40 2.60
CA ASN A 282 -15.68 -1.12 2.58
C ASN A 282 -15.19 -0.19 3.72
N PRO A 283 -13.91 0.19 3.74
CA PRO A 283 -13.33 1.01 4.82
C PRO A 283 -13.90 2.45 4.86
N TRP A 284 -14.61 2.85 3.82
CA TRP A 284 -15.30 4.13 3.71
C TRP A 284 -16.58 4.22 4.55
N LEU A 285 -17.15 3.09 4.98
CA LEU A 285 -18.25 3.03 5.94
C LEU A 285 -17.72 3.27 7.37
N LEU A 286 -18.04 4.40 8.00
CA LEU A 286 -17.45 4.78 9.28
C LEU A 286 -18.18 4.16 10.49
N LYS A 287 -19.52 4.20 10.49
CA LYS A 287 -20.36 3.76 11.60
C LYS A 287 -20.80 2.29 11.49
N SER A 288 -21.60 1.84 12.41
CA SER A 288 -22.22 0.51 12.42
C SER A 288 -23.56 0.42 11.67
N ASN A 289 -24.02 1.52 11.10
CA ASN A 289 -25.23 1.66 10.31
C ASN A 289 -24.95 2.56 9.09
N LEU A 290 -25.85 2.53 8.11
CA LEU A 290 -25.78 3.37 6.90
C LEU A 290 -27.15 3.95 6.59
N PRO A 291 -27.42 5.21 6.93
CA PRO A 291 -28.60 5.91 6.46
C PRO A 291 -28.54 6.15 4.97
N VAL A 292 -29.58 5.76 4.24
CA VAL A 292 -29.69 5.99 2.79
C VAL A 292 -30.84 6.95 2.52
N LYS A 293 -30.53 8.08 1.87
CA LYS A 293 -31.53 9.06 1.46
C LYS A 293 -32.32 8.55 0.26
N PRO A 294 -33.60 8.92 0.10
CA PRO A 294 -34.38 8.57 -1.08
C PRO A 294 -33.67 8.92 -2.39
N GLY A 295 -33.61 7.97 -3.32
CA GLY A 295 -32.96 8.12 -4.62
C GLY A 295 -31.42 7.96 -4.60
N ARG A 296 -30.81 7.70 -3.43
CA ARG A 296 -29.39 7.37 -3.32
C ARG A 296 -29.18 5.86 -3.35
N ILE A 297 -28.15 5.40 -4.05
CA ILE A 297 -27.74 4.00 -4.08
C ILE A 297 -26.25 3.94 -3.69
N TYR A 298 -25.92 3.09 -2.72
CA TYR A 298 -24.55 2.77 -2.36
C TYR A 298 -24.16 1.38 -2.87
N LYS A 299 -22.96 1.28 -3.40
CA LYS A 299 -22.38 0.01 -3.87
C LYS A 299 -21.45 -0.53 -2.82
N ILE A 300 -21.83 -1.65 -2.20
CA ILE A 300 -21.09 -2.30 -1.13
C ILE A 300 -20.40 -3.55 -1.67
N SER A 301 -19.09 -3.66 -1.47
CA SER A 301 -18.29 -4.81 -1.88
C SER A 301 -18.42 -5.94 -0.85
N ILE A 302 -18.89 -7.10 -1.29
CA ILE A 302 -19.05 -8.30 -0.48
C ILE A 302 -18.01 -9.33 -0.95
N PRO A 303 -17.03 -9.72 -0.12
CA PRO A 303 -16.05 -10.74 -0.51
C PRO A 303 -16.72 -12.11 -0.76
N LYS A 304 -16.15 -12.86 -1.73
CA LYS A 304 -16.58 -14.22 -2.08
C LYS A 304 -15.76 -15.26 -1.35
#